data_1b4d283c439e108fb0a7d59614ed7bd8
#
_entry.id   1b4d283c439e108fb0a7d59614ed7bd8
#
_cell.length_a   1.000
_cell.length_b   1.000
_cell.length_c   1.000
_cell.angle_alpha   90.00
_cell.angle_beta   90.00
_cell.angle_gamma   90.00
#
_symmetry.space_group_name_H-M   'P 1'
#
loop_
_entity.id
_entity.type
_entity.pdbx_description
1 polymer ?
#
loop_
_entity_poly.entity_id
_entity_poly.type
_entity_poly.pdbx_seq_one_letter_code
_entity_poly.pdbx_strand_id
1 'polypeptide(L)'
;MALGGAPLNLLNYDGLVTATAEYLNREDLADQIPLFIKMATAQFNRELRFRDMQVRAYTTSNAENVELPLDWLEHYSLTLTNPTSSGWPLRYMSERETNDIKAGRHGTGGSPAGYTVIGNAIELVPAPGGDVELRMVYYARIPDIGPNAIPELGLVTSNWLLLKSPDLYLYSTLLQAEPYLNNDARLPLWAQLRTAIVEAMRLESEAALRPRSQLTAVARAF
;
A
#
# COMPACT_ATOMS: atom_id res chain seq x y z
N MET A 1 34.88 6.02 -28.22
CA MET A 1 34.94 6.40 -26.80
C MET A 1 33.96 5.52 -26.09
N ALA A 2 34.43 4.53 -25.30
CA ALA A 2 33.52 3.58 -24.64
C ALA A 2 32.86 4.28 -23.47
N LEU A 3 31.54 4.33 -23.47
CA LEU A 3 30.71 4.73 -22.33
C LEU A 3 30.78 3.60 -21.28
N GLY A 4 31.82 3.67 -20.44
CA GLY A 4 31.94 2.83 -19.26
C GLY A 4 30.99 3.31 -18.17
N GLY A 5 29.69 3.25 -18.42
CA GLY A 5 28.69 3.45 -17.38
C GLY A 5 28.71 2.27 -16.40
N ALA A 6 28.74 2.54 -15.10
CA ALA A 6 28.48 1.52 -14.10
C ALA A 6 27.13 0.84 -14.43
N PRO A 7 26.99 -0.48 -14.18
CA PRO A 7 25.74 -1.17 -14.47
C PRO A 7 24.58 -0.45 -13.78
N LEU A 8 23.51 -0.16 -14.53
CA LEU A 8 22.30 0.49 -14.02
C LEU A 8 21.73 -0.34 -12.85
N ASN A 9 21.79 0.22 -11.66
CA ASN A 9 21.23 -0.40 -10.46
C ASN A 9 19.87 0.22 -10.15
N LEU A 10 18.81 -0.37 -10.68
CA LEU A 10 17.42 0.08 -10.46
C LEU A 10 16.88 -0.20 -9.06
N LEU A 11 17.69 -0.67 -8.12
CA LEU A 11 17.22 -1.10 -6.80
C LEU A 11 17.15 0.05 -5.76
N ASN A 12 17.58 1.26 -6.13
CA ASN A 12 17.52 2.43 -5.27
C ASN A 12 17.15 3.68 -6.07
N TYR A 13 16.91 4.77 -5.33
CA TYR A 13 16.52 6.07 -5.89
C TYR A 13 17.51 6.58 -6.94
N ASP A 14 18.82 6.60 -6.65
CA ASP A 14 19.83 7.15 -7.54
C ASP A 14 19.93 6.35 -8.85
N GLY A 15 19.82 5.04 -8.76
CA GLY A 15 19.77 4.17 -9.93
C GLY A 15 18.53 4.40 -10.79
N LEU A 16 17.38 4.62 -10.18
CA LEU A 16 16.15 4.95 -10.89
C LEU A 16 16.24 6.33 -11.58
N VAL A 17 16.80 7.33 -10.91
CA VAL A 17 17.05 8.66 -11.48
C VAL A 17 17.96 8.55 -12.72
N THR A 18 19.08 7.84 -12.59
CA THR A 18 20.03 7.64 -13.69
C THR A 18 19.39 6.92 -14.88
N ALA A 19 18.67 5.81 -14.61
CA ALA A 19 17.99 5.07 -15.66
C ALA A 19 16.90 5.92 -16.35
N THR A 20 16.15 6.69 -15.59
CA THR A 20 15.11 7.57 -16.15
C THR A 20 15.73 8.62 -17.07
N ALA A 21 16.84 9.25 -16.67
CA ALA A 21 17.55 10.24 -17.48
C ALA A 21 18.06 9.62 -18.79
N GLU A 22 18.67 8.44 -18.74
CA GLU A 22 19.15 7.73 -19.93
C GLU A 22 18.01 7.35 -20.88
N TYR A 23 16.88 6.85 -20.37
CA TYR A 23 15.73 6.48 -21.19
C TYR A 23 15.07 7.71 -21.83
N LEU A 24 14.99 8.83 -21.12
CA LEU A 24 14.47 10.08 -21.66
C LEU A 24 15.41 10.66 -22.72
N ASN A 25 16.71 10.47 -22.56
CA ASN A 25 17.77 11.10 -23.38
C ASN A 25 17.59 12.63 -23.42
N ARG A 26 17.26 13.23 -22.27
CA ARG A 26 16.97 14.66 -22.09
C ARG A 26 17.66 15.16 -20.81
N GLU A 27 18.82 15.81 -20.99
CA GLU A 27 19.60 16.36 -19.86
C GLU A 27 18.89 17.55 -19.17
N ASP A 28 18.08 18.28 -19.91
CA ASP A 28 17.31 19.43 -19.42
C ASP A 28 16.17 19.04 -18.43
N LEU A 29 15.79 17.78 -18.37
CA LEU A 29 14.77 17.26 -17.46
C LEU A 29 15.35 16.63 -16.19
N ALA A 30 16.66 16.60 -16.01
CA ALA A 30 17.31 15.94 -14.88
C ALA A 30 16.76 16.43 -13.52
N ASP A 31 16.57 17.75 -13.38
CA ASP A 31 16.03 18.36 -12.16
C ASP A 31 14.54 18.05 -11.91
N GLN A 32 13.82 17.56 -12.94
CA GLN A 32 12.40 17.23 -12.84
C GLN A 32 12.17 15.75 -12.50
N ILE A 33 13.15 14.88 -12.70
CA ILE A 33 13.01 13.43 -12.45
C ILE A 33 12.55 13.12 -11.01
N PRO A 34 13.07 13.78 -9.96
CA PRO A 34 12.56 13.58 -8.59
C PRO A 34 11.05 13.82 -8.46
N LEU A 35 10.53 14.82 -9.14
CA LEU A 35 9.09 15.10 -9.17
C LEU A 35 8.32 13.98 -9.88
N PHE A 36 8.84 13.47 -11.01
CA PHE A 36 8.20 12.37 -11.75
C PHE A 36 8.15 11.10 -10.90
N ILE A 37 9.20 10.78 -10.17
CA ILE A 37 9.25 9.63 -9.25
C ILE A 37 8.19 9.80 -8.15
N LYS A 38 8.08 10.99 -7.55
CA LYS A 38 7.08 11.28 -6.52
C LYS A 38 5.65 11.16 -7.06
N MET A 39 5.40 11.66 -8.26
CA MET A 39 4.10 11.54 -8.92
C MET A 39 3.75 10.08 -9.24
N ALA A 40 4.72 9.27 -9.68
CA ALA A 40 4.55 7.85 -9.90
C ALA A 40 4.20 7.11 -8.60
N THR A 41 4.92 7.38 -7.49
CA THR A 41 4.61 6.79 -6.18
C THR A 41 3.21 7.19 -5.69
N ALA A 42 2.82 8.45 -5.86
CA ALA A 42 1.47 8.91 -5.54
C ALA A 42 0.39 8.22 -6.39
N GLN A 43 0.69 7.94 -7.65
CA GLN A 43 -0.19 7.17 -8.53
C GLN A 43 -0.33 5.73 -8.06
N PHE A 44 0.76 5.05 -7.68
CA PHE A 44 0.71 3.70 -7.11
C PHE A 44 -0.18 3.63 -5.87
N ASN A 45 -0.06 4.57 -4.96
CA ASN A 45 -0.88 4.64 -3.75
C ASN A 45 -2.38 4.82 -4.04
N ARG A 46 -2.75 5.44 -5.18
CA ARG A 46 -4.15 5.56 -5.61
C ARG A 46 -4.68 4.29 -6.29
N GLU A 47 -3.85 3.63 -7.11
CA GLU A 47 -4.31 2.57 -8.02
C GLU A 47 -4.08 1.16 -7.48
N LEU A 48 -3.00 0.93 -6.72
CA LEU A 48 -2.58 -0.42 -6.38
C LEU A 48 -3.15 -0.88 -5.02
N ARG A 49 -3.60 -2.15 -4.99
CA ARG A 49 -4.03 -2.85 -3.77
C ARG A 49 -3.53 -4.29 -3.82
N PHE A 50 -2.21 -4.44 -3.69
CA PHE A 50 -1.59 -5.76 -3.69
C PHE A 50 -1.50 -6.34 -2.28
N ARG A 51 -1.43 -7.67 -2.19
CA ARG A 51 -1.21 -8.36 -0.92
C ARG A 51 0.03 -7.84 -0.17
N ASP A 52 1.08 -7.49 -0.92
CA ASP A 52 2.34 -6.99 -0.34
C ASP A 52 2.17 -5.62 0.37
N MET A 53 1.07 -4.91 0.11
CA MET A 53 0.70 -3.69 0.83
C MET A 53 -0.05 -3.98 2.13
N GLN A 54 -0.47 -5.23 2.39
CA GLN A 54 -1.22 -5.56 3.59
C GLN A 54 -0.30 -5.66 4.80
N VAL A 55 -0.56 -4.85 5.80
CA VAL A 55 0.16 -4.80 7.06
C VAL A 55 -0.79 -5.13 8.21
N ARG A 56 -0.25 -5.76 9.25
CA ARG A 56 -0.98 -6.09 10.47
C ARG A 56 -0.46 -5.23 11.62
N ALA A 57 -1.36 -4.47 12.23
CA ALA A 57 -1.09 -3.69 13.43
C ALA A 57 -1.91 -4.20 14.61
N TYR A 58 -1.36 -4.03 15.80
CA TYR A 58 -2.03 -4.31 17.07
C TYR A 58 -2.01 -3.07 17.92
N THR A 59 -3.11 -2.81 18.62
CA THR A 59 -3.21 -1.73 19.58
C THR A 59 -4.15 -2.12 20.71
N THR A 60 -3.93 -1.55 21.89
CA THR A 60 -4.83 -1.67 23.04
C THR A 60 -5.42 -0.29 23.29
N SER A 61 -6.72 -0.21 23.45
CA SER A 61 -7.42 1.04 23.72
C SER A 61 -8.66 0.83 24.57
N ASN A 62 -8.96 1.80 25.41
CA ASN A 62 -10.23 1.93 26.13
C ASN A 62 -11.05 3.13 25.62
N ALA A 63 -10.52 3.84 24.64
CA ALA A 63 -11.19 4.98 24.03
C ALA A 63 -12.16 4.54 22.92
N GLU A 64 -13.20 5.32 22.73
CA GLU A 64 -14.13 5.17 21.61
C GLU A 64 -13.43 5.40 20.25
N ASN A 65 -12.52 6.39 20.21
CA ASN A 65 -11.77 6.75 19.03
C ASN A 65 -10.32 6.24 19.13
N VAL A 66 -9.87 5.53 18.11
CA VAL A 66 -8.52 4.98 17.99
C VAL A 66 -7.86 5.54 16.75
N GLU A 67 -6.71 6.17 16.90
CA GLU A 67 -5.97 6.76 15.78
C GLU A 67 -5.49 5.68 14.81
N LEU A 68 -5.56 6.02 13.52
CA LEU A 68 -5.04 5.18 12.44
C LEU A 68 -3.52 5.31 12.33
N PRO A 69 -2.80 4.26 11.88
CA PRO A 69 -1.39 4.36 11.54
C PRO A 69 -1.12 5.45 10.49
N LEU A 70 0.05 6.10 10.57
CA LEU A 70 0.42 7.17 9.64
C LEU A 70 0.52 6.73 8.19
N ASP A 71 0.84 5.47 7.97
CA ASP A 71 0.94 4.83 6.65
C ASP A 71 -0.38 4.18 6.20
N TRP A 72 -1.46 4.37 6.94
CA TRP A 72 -2.77 3.82 6.59
C TRP A 72 -3.28 4.39 5.26
N LEU A 73 -3.78 3.51 4.41
CA LEU A 73 -4.37 3.86 3.12
C LEU A 73 -5.84 3.43 3.04
N GLU A 74 -6.11 2.17 3.42
CA GLU A 74 -7.45 1.60 3.35
C GLU A 74 -7.57 0.42 4.32
N HIS A 75 -8.69 0.29 5.01
CA HIS A 75 -8.93 -0.83 5.91
C HIS A 75 -9.21 -2.12 5.12
N TYR A 76 -8.73 -3.25 5.65
CA TYR A 76 -9.08 -4.58 5.16
C TYR A 76 -9.93 -5.34 6.18
N SER A 77 -9.50 -5.40 7.43
CA SER A 77 -10.27 -6.00 8.52
C SER A 77 -9.85 -5.45 9.88
N LEU A 78 -10.82 -5.34 10.79
CA LEU A 78 -10.58 -5.05 12.20
C LEU A 78 -11.16 -6.18 13.05
N THR A 79 -10.38 -6.69 13.97
CA THR A 79 -10.73 -7.81 14.84
C THR A 79 -10.48 -7.43 16.28
N LEU A 80 -11.46 -7.66 17.13
CA LEU A 80 -11.28 -7.58 18.57
C LEU A 80 -10.57 -8.86 19.03
N THR A 81 -9.37 -8.75 19.59
CA THR A 81 -8.62 -9.86 20.14
C THR A 81 -8.77 -9.85 21.66
N ASN A 82 -9.04 -11.02 22.23
CA ASN A 82 -8.98 -11.20 23.68
C ASN A 82 -7.92 -12.28 23.92
N PRO A 83 -7.00 -12.13 24.87
CA PRO A 83 -5.96 -13.11 25.15
C PRO A 83 -6.48 -14.51 25.45
N THR A 84 -7.76 -14.67 25.76
CA THR A 84 -8.40 -15.96 26.07
C THR A 84 -9.32 -16.51 25.00
N SER A 85 -9.55 -15.80 23.88
CA SER A 85 -10.48 -16.24 22.82
C SER A 85 -9.99 -15.90 21.42
N SER A 86 -10.42 -16.70 20.45
CA SER A 86 -10.26 -16.40 19.02
C SER A 86 -10.91 -15.06 18.71
N GLY A 87 -10.18 -14.15 18.05
CA GLY A 87 -10.63 -12.80 17.79
C GLY A 87 -11.98 -12.73 17.08
N TRP A 88 -12.79 -11.75 17.44
CA TRP A 88 -14.09 -11.46 16.84
C TRP A 88 -13.94 -10.38 15.77
N PRO A 89 -14.28 -10.65 14.51
CA PRO A 89 -14.26 -9.63 13.49
C PRO A 89 -15.32 -8.55 13.81
N LEU A 90 -14.87 -7.29 13.82
CA LEU A 90 -15.76 -6.16 13.96
C LEU A 90 -16.38 -5.82 12.60
N ARG A 91 -17.67 -5.51 12.60
CA ARG A 91 -18.36 -5.13 11.38
C ARG A 91 -18.09 -3.65 11.06
N TYR A 92 -17.74 -3.35 9.82
CA TYR A 92 -17.73 -1.97 9.34
C TYR A 92 -19.18 -1.45 9.26
N MET A 93 -19.42 -0.27 9.78
CA MET A 93 -20.73 0.39 9.83
C MET A 93 -20.66 1.75 9.17
N SER A 94 -21.76 2.17 8.56
CA SER A 94 -21.90 3.55 8.10
C SER A 94 -22.10 4.49 9.31
N GLU A 95 -21.76 5.76 9.14
CA GLU A 95 -21.96 6.78 10.19
C GLU A 95 -23.44 6.82 10.68
N ARG A 96 -24.38 6.62 9.78
CA ARG A 96 -25.81 6.56 10.13
C ARG A 96 -26.14 5.37 11.05
N GLU A 97 -25.67 4.16 10.71
CA GLU A 97 -25.86 2.97 11.55
C GLU A 97 -25.22 3.14 12.92
N THR A 98 -24.04 3.77 12.95
CA THR A 98 -23.33 4.09 14.20
C THR A 98 -24.15 5.01 15.08
N ASN A 99 -24.71 6.09 14.51
CA ASN A 99 -25.53 7.04 15.24
C ASN A 99 -26.86 6.42 15.72
N ASP A 100 -27.48 5.56 14.93
CA ASP A 100 -28.70 4.84 15.32
C ASP A 100 -28.44 3.90 16.52
N ILE A 101 -27.32 3.20 16.54
CA ILE A 101 -26.92 2.33 17.66
C ILE A 101 -26.62 3.17 18.91
N LYS A 102 -25.93 4.29 18.78
CA LYS A 102 -25.63 5.20 19.90
C LYS A 102 -26.92 5.79 20.49
N ALA A 103 -27.84 6.22 19.65
CA ALA A 103 -29.13 6.77 20.08
C ALA A 103 -30.02 5.74 20.81
N GLY A 104 -29.94 4.46 20.41
CA GLY A 104 -30.77 3.39 21.01
C GLY A 104 -30.17 2.75 22.27
N ARG A 105 -28.90 3.01 22.58
CA ARG A 105 -28.22 2.44 23.77
C ARG A 105 -28.00 3.48 24.84
N HIS A 106 -28.81 3.43 25.89
CA HIS A 106 -28.58 4.19 27.13
C HIS A 106 -27.48 3.55 27.96
N GLY A 107 -26.21 3.71 27.57
CA GLY A 107 -25.09 3.22 28.35
C GLY A 107 -23.79 3.23 27.56
N THR A 108 -22.81 3.93 28.08
CA THR A 108 -21.41 3.86 27.67
C THR A 108 -20.78 2.62 28.30
N GLY A 109 -20.18 1.78 27.49
CA GLY A 109 -19.35 0.68 27.97
C GLY A 109 -19.91 -0.70 27.63
N GLY A 110 -19.28 -1.34 26.67
CA GLY A 110 -19.55 -2.71 26.25
C GLY A 110 -18.41 -3.25 25.42
N SER A 111 -18.56 -4.49 24.96
CA SER A 111 -17.64 -5.01 23.95
C SER A 111 -18.01 -4.41 22.59
N PRO A 112 -17.08 -3.76 21.87
CA PRO A 112 -17.35 -3.26 20.53
C PRO A 112 -17.84 -4.38 19.59
N ALA A 113 -18.88 -4.09 18.81
CA ALA A 113 -19.45 -5.02 17.84
C ALA A 113 -19.17 -4.58 16.40
N GLY A 114 -18.89 -3.30 16.22
CA GLY A 114 -18.56 -2.72 14.93
C GLY A 114 -17.70 -1.47 15.04
N TYR A 115 -17.41 -0.89 13.90
CA TYR A 115 -16.59 0.32 13.80
C TYR A 115 -16.95 1.12 12.55
N THR A 116 -16.65 2.40 12.61
CA THR A 116 -16.61 3.28 11.42
C THR A 116 -15.27 3.99 11.36
N VAL A 117 -14.92 4.55 10.20
CA VAL A 117 -13.71 5.33 10.00
C VAL A 117 -14.10 6.76 9.68
N ILE A 118 -13.68 7.69 10.52
CA ILE A 118 -13.95 9.12 10.37
C ILE A 118 -12.62 9.88 10.44
N GLY A 119 -12.27 10.53 9.32
CA GLY A 119 -10.99 11.25 9.21
C GLY A 119 -9.79 10.31 9.39
N ASN A 120 -8.98 10.54 10.41
CA ASN A 120 -7.80 9.74 10.75
C ASN A 120 -8.01 8.85 11.99
N ALA A 121 -9.25 8.48 12.30
CA ALA A 121 -9.56 7.65 13.45
C ALA A 121 -10.60 6.59 13.13
N ILE A 122 -10.50 5.48 13.86
CA ILE A 122 -11.53 4.45 13.95
C ILE A 122 -12.39 4.79 15.16
N GLU A 123 -13.69 4.82 14.96
CA GLU A 123 -14.67 4.93 16.02
C GLU A 123 -15.28 3.56 16.31
N LEU A 124 -15.15 3.09 17.55
CA LEU A 124 -15.65 1.79 18.00
C LEU A 124 -17.08 1.89 18.50
N VAL A 125 -17.93 0.94 18.13
CA VAL A 125 -19.36 0.97 18.45
C VAL A 125 -19.82 -0.37 19.03
N PRO A 126 -20.37 -0.38 20.27
CA PRO A 126 -20.36 0.68 21.26
C PRO A 126 -18.94 1.02 21.76
N ALA A 127 -18.79 2.17 22.44
CA ALA A 127 -17.53 2.50 23.10
C ALA A 127 -17.09 1.39 24.05
N PRO A 128 -15.78 1.07 24.10
CA PRO A 128 -15.27 0.04 25.00
C PRO A 128 -15.59 0.33 26.47
N GLY A 129 -15.96 -0.69 27.24
CA GLY A 129 -16.16 -0.58 28.68
C GLY A 129 -14.88 -0.75 29.51
N GLY A 130 -13.73 -0.97 28.86
CA GLY A 130 -12.42 -1.19 29.44
C GLY A 130 -11.41 -1.40 28.33
N ASP A 131 -10.19 -1.78 28.67
CA ASP A 131 -9.13 -2.04 27.69
C ASP A 131 -9.54 -3.18 26.74
N VAL A 132 -9.49 -2.90 25.45
CA VAL A 132 -9.71 -3.87 24.38
C VAL A 132 -8.48 -3.95 23.48
N GLU A 133 -8.10 -5.15 23.11
CA GLU A 133 -7.03 -5.39 22.18
C GLU A 133 -7.60 -5.51 20.76
N LEU A 134 -7.07 -4.70 19.85
CA LEU A 134 -7.49 -4.61 18.45
C LEU A 134 -6.38 -5.09 17.55
N ARG A 135 -6.75 -5.93 16.59
CA ARG A 135 -5.89 -6.33 15.48
C ARG A 135 -6.46 -5.77 14.20
N MET A 136 -5.75 -4.89 13.55
CA MET A 136 -6.11 -4.33 12.26
C MET A 136 -5.25 -4.94 11.16
N VAL A 137 -5.86 -5.31 10.04
CA VAL A 137 -5.18 -5.54 8.77
C VAL A 137 -5.63 -4.42 7.83
N TYR A 138 -4.68 -3.75 7.21
CA TYR A 138 -4.93 -2.61 6.35
C TYR A 138 -3.93 -2.59 5.19
N TYR A 139 -4.27 -1.86 4.13
CA TYR A 139 -3.32 -1.52 3.08
C TYR A 139 -2.48 -0.35 3.53
N ALA A 140 -1.17 -0.57 3.64
CA ALA A 140 -0.20 0.47 3.96
C ALA A 140 0.20 1.24 2.71
N ARG A 141 0.44 2.52 2.88
CA ARG A 141 0.98 3.39 1.85
C ARG A 141 2.38 2.93 1.44
N ILE A 142 2.65 2.90 0.14
CA ILE A 142 3.99 2.70 -0.39
C ILE A 142 4.81 3.94 -0.02
N PRO A 143 5.94 3.79 0.72
CA PRO A 143 6.76 4.91 1.11
C PRO A 143 7.34 5.66 -0.10
N ASP A 144 7.45 6.98 0.00
CA ASP A 144 8.14 7.78 -1.00
C ASP A 144 9.64 7.46 -0.98
N ILE A 145 10.27 7.48 -2.15
CA ILE A 145 11.72 7.27 -2.28
C ILE A 145 12.43 8.57 -2.58
N GLY A 146 13.63 8.73 -2.02
CA GLY A 146 14.46 9.91 -2.18
C GLY A 146 15.94 9.63 -1.97
N PRO A 147 16.83 10.63 -2.17
CA PRO A 147 18.27 10.45 -2.09
C PRO A 147 18.74 10.11 -0.67
N ASN A 148 18.00 10.54 0.35
CA ASN A 148 18.29 10.28 1.76
C ASN A 148 17.07 9.70 2.44
N ALA A 149 17.26 8.69 3.27
CA ALA A 149 16.18 8.18 4.10
C ALA A 149 15.88 9.17 5.25
N ILE A 150 14.62 9.54 5.40
CA ILE A 150 14.09 10.33 6.51
C ILE A 150 12.86 9.58 7.02
N PRO A 151 13.06 8.55 7.87
CA PRO A 151 11.97 7.65 8.28
C PRO A 151 10.81 8.37 8.95
N GLU A 152 11.06 9.47 9.67
CA GLU A 152 10.04 10.29 10.33
C GLU A 152 9.08 10.95 9.33
N LEU A 153 9.53 11.17 8.08
CA LEU A 153 8.73 11.70 6.98
C LEU A 153 8.23 10.60 6.02
N GLY A 154 8.47 9.32 6.35
CA GLY A 154 8.13 8.20 5.48
C GLY A 154 8.95 8.14 4.19
N LEU A 155 10.13 8.78 4.15
CA LEU A 155 11.02 8.81 3.01
C LEU A 155 12.12 7.75 3.16
N VAL A 156 12.31 6.93 2.14
CA VAL A 156 13.31 5.85 2.09
C VAL A 156 14.13 5.95 0.81
N THR A 157 15.32 5.34 0.78
CA THR A 157 16.14 5.29 -0.45
C THR A 157 15.70 4.20 -1.42
N SER A 158 14.95 3.22 -0.92
CA SER A 158 14.34 2.15 -1.71
C SER A 158 13.12 1.60 -0.96
N ASN A 159 12.10 1.19 -1.67
CA ASN A 159 10.93 0.54 -1.09
C ASN A 159 10.69 -0.85 -1.71
N TRP A 160 9.79 -1.62 -1.12
CA TRP A 160 9.49 -2.99 -1.54
C TRP A 160 9.04 -3.08 -3.00
N LEU A 161 8.31 -2.07 -3.52
CA LEU A 161 7.83 -2.05 -4.90
C LEU A 161 8.97 -1.86 -5.89
N LEU A 162 9.91 -0.96 -5.59
CA LEU A 162 11.10 -0.76 -6.41
C LEU A 162 11.98 -2.02 -6.44
N LEU A 163 12.10 -2.72 -5.31
CA LEU A 163 12.87 -3.97 -5.22
C LEU A 163 12.18 -5.12 -5.97
N LYS A 164 10.85 -5.18 -5.93
CA LYS A 164 10.06 -6.26 -6.56
C LYS A 164 9.85 -6.04 -8.06
N SER A 165 9.58 -4.80 -8.46
CA SER A 165 9.24 -4.43 -9.85
C SER A 165 9.86 -3.09 -10.23
N PRO A 166 11.19 -3.06 -10.45
CA PRO A 166 11.90 -1.83 -10.83
C PRO A 166 11.45 -1.30 -12.19
N ASP A 167 11.04 -2.18 -13.08
CA ASP A 167 10.46 -1.89 -14.39
C ASP A 167 9.14 -1.10 -14.27
N LEU A 168 8.28 -1.46 -13.33
CA LEU A 168 7.05 -0.72 -13.06
C LEU A 168 7.34 0.72 -12.65
N TYR A 169 8.33 0.91 -11.75
CA TYR A 169 8.78 2.25 -11.35
C TYR A 169 9.31 3.04 -12.52
N LEU A 170 10.21 2.45 -13.32
CA LEU A 170 10.81 3.10 -14.46
C LEU A 170 9.75 3.58 -15.47
N TYR A 171 8.90 2.68 -15.95
CA TYR A 171 7.88 3.06 -16.94
C TYR A 171 6.85 4.03 -16.38
N SER A 172 6.48 3.91 -15.11
CA SER A 172 5.59 4.87 -14.49
C SER A 172 6.21 6.24 -14.36
N THR A 173 7.50 6.33 -14.01
CA THR A 173 8.24 7.59 -13.94
C THR A 173 8.38 8.24 -15.32
N LEU A 174 8.69 7.44 -16.36
CA LEU A 174 8.78 7.91 -17.74
C LEU A 174 7.45 8.49 -18.25
N LEU A 175 6.33 7.88 -17.88
CA LEU A 175 5.00 8.38 -18.25
C LEU A 175 4.66 9.73 -17.58
N GLN A 176 5.20 10.01 -16.39
CA GLN A 176 5.02 11.33 -15.76
C GLN A 176 5.77 12.46 -16.51
N ALA A 177 6.72 12.13 -17.37
CA ALA A 177 7.41 13.10 -18.20
C ALA A 177 6.62 13.51 -19.45
N GLU A 178 5.46 12.87 -19.74
CA GLU A 178 4.64 13.14 -20.93
C GLU A 178 4.41 14.64 -21.22
N PRO A 179 4.08 15.50 -20.23
CA PRO A 179 3.85 16.93 -20.47
C PRO A 179 5.07 17.67 -21.05
N TYR A 180 6.27 17.10 -20.88
CA TYR A 180 7.54 17.66 -21.34
C TYR A 180 8.02 17.01 -22.67
N LEU A 181 7.32 15.95 -23.10
CA LEU A 181 7.66 15.20 -24.30
C LEU A 181 6.65 15.53 -25.42
N ASN A 182 7.07 16.31 -26.41
CA ASN A 182 6.24 16.69 -27.55
C ASN A 182 5.98 15.47 -28.45
N ASN A 183 4.85 14.79 -28.29
CA ASN A 183 4.42 13.64 -29.11
C ASN A 183 5.49 12.54 -29.25
N ASP A 184 6.10 12.12 -28.15
CA ASP A 184 7.07 11.03 -28.15
C ASP A 184 6.38 9.71 -28.52
N ALA A 185 6.81 9.11 -29.64
CA ALA A 185 6.25 7.85 -30.13
C ALA A 185 6.46 6.66 -29.16
N ARG A 186 7.30 6.79 -28.14
CA ARG A 186 7.58 5.76 -27.12
C ARG A 186 6.51 5.70 -26.03
N LEU A 187 5.75 6.77 -25.81
CA LEU A 187 4.74 6.85 -24.73
C LEU A 187 3.71 5.72 -24.77
N PRO A 188 3.08 5.37 -25.91
CA PRO A 188 2.14 4.26 -25.98
C PRO A 188 2.78 2.91 -25.60
N LEU A 189 4.03 2.69 -25.97
CA LEU A 189 4.78 1.47 -25.60
C LEU A 189 5.01 1.40 -24.09
N TRP A 190 5.46 2.50 -23.47
CA TRP A 190 5.67 2.55 -22.01
C TRP A 190 4.36 2.34 -21.23
N ALA A 191 3.26 2.94 -21.71
CA ALA A 191 1.93 2.73 -21.13
C ALA A 191 1.48 1.26 -21.21
N GLN A 192 1.69 0.62 -22.36
CA GLN A 192 1.38 -0.80 -22.55
C GLN A 192 2.21 -1.70 -21.64
N LEU A 193 3.52 -1.46 -21.55
CA LEU A 193 4.43 -2.22 -20.68
C LEU A 193 4.04 -2.05 -19.22
N ARG A 194 3.80 -0.82 -18.76
CA ARG A 194 3.31 -0.54 -17.40
C ARG A 194 2.02 -1.33 -17.09
N THR A 195 1.05 -1.28 -18.01
CA THR A 195 -0.24 -1.97 -17.82
C THR A 195 -0.05 -3.48 -17.73
N ALA A 196 0.79 -4.07 -18.58
CA ALA A 196 1.08 -5.50 -18.53
C ALA A 196 1.73 -5.93 -17.22
N ILE A 197 2.67 -5.12 -16.69
CA ILE A 197 3.33 -5.39 -15.40
C ILE A 197 2.33 -5.32 -14.24
N VAL A 198 1.50 -4.26 -14.20
CA VAL A 198 0.46 -4.11 -13.15
C VAL A 198 -0.50 -5.29 -13.16
N GLU A 199 -0.93 -5.74 -14.34
CA GLU A 199 -1.84 -6.88 -14.46
C GLU A 199 -1.17 -8.19 -14.02
N ALA A 200 0.09 -8.41 -14.37
CA ALA A 200 0.85 -9.58 -13.92
C ALA A 200 0.99 -9.61 -12.39
N MET A 201 1.31 -8.47 -11.76
CA MET A 201 1.39 -8.35 -10.30
C MET A 201 0.03 -8.55 -9.64
N ARG A 202 -1.05 -8.07 -10.25
CA ARG A 202 -2.43 -8.29 -9.76
C ARG A 202 -2.77 -9.77 -9.74
N LEU A 203 -2.51 -10.48 -10.84
CA LEU A 203 -2.75 -11.92 -10.94
C LEU A 203 -1.90 -12.72 -9.92
N GLU A 204 -0.65 -12.33 -9.71
CA GLU A 204 0.22 -12.92 -8.68
C GLU A 204 -0.37 -12.72 -7.27
N SER A 205 -0.80 -11.49 -6.96
CA SER A 205 -1.41 -11.15 -5.68
C SER A 205 -2.69 -11.95 -5.43
N GLU A 206 -3.58 -12.05 -6.42
CA GLU A 206 -4.80 -12.84 -6.34
C GLU A 206 -4.52 -14.34 -6.20
N ALA A 207 -3.57 -14.87 -6.95
CA ALA A 207 -3.18 -16.28 -6.87
C ALA A 207 -2.64 -16.64 -5.47
N ALA A 208 -1.93 -15.71 -4.83
CA ALA A 208 -1.41 -15.90 -3.48
C ALA A 208 -2.51 -15.86 -2.39
N LEU A 209 -3.64 -15.23 -2.66
CA LEU A 209 -4.81 -15.18 -1.76
C LEU A 209 -5.73 -16.39 -1.91
N ARG A 210 -5.65 -17.11 -3.03
CA ARG A 210 -6.45 -18.32 -3.23
C ARG A 210 -5.91 -19.45 -2.33
N PRO A 211 -6.77 -20.12 -1.54
CA PRO A 211 -6.33 -21.31 -0.84
C PRO A 211 -5.87 -22.33 -1.90
N ARG A 212 -4.60 -22.69 -1.88
CA ARG A 212 -4.13 -23.84 -2.65
C ARG A 212 -4.92 -25.03 -2.13
N SER A 213 -5.75 -25.64 -2.98
CA SER A 213 -6.38 -26.92 -2.67
C SER A 213 -5.28 -27.84 -2.17
N GLN A 214 -5.48 -28.44 -1.00
CA GLN A 214 -4.53 -29.39 -0.43
C GLN A 214 -4.17 -30.39 -1.54
N LEU A 215 -2.89 -30.44 -1.89
CA LEU A 215 -2.36 -31.54 -2.69
C LEU A 215 -2.56 -32.80 -1.82
N THR A 216 -3.67 -33.50 -2.00
CA THR A 216 -3.87 -34.81 -1.41
C THR A 216 -2.82 -35.68 -2.08
N ALA A 217 -1.76 -35.99 -1.36
CA ALA A 217 -0.78 -36.96 -1.79
C ALA A 217 -1.54 -38.30 -1.89
N VAL A 218 -1.89 -38.71 -3.12
CA VAL A 218 -2.37 -40.05 -3.38
C VAL A 218 -1.17 -40.98 -3.17
N ALA A 219 -1.13 -41.64 -2.00
CA ALA A 219 -0.18 -42.68 -1.76
C ALA A 219 -0.47 -43.79 -2.79
N ARG A 220 0.40 -43.96 -3.78
CA ARG A 220 0.41 -45.16 -4.62
C ARG A 220 0.85 -46.31 -3.73
N ALA A 221 -0.09 -47.18 -3.38
CA ALA A 221 0.24 -48.51 -2.87
C ALA A 221 0.92 -49.28 -4.01
N PHE A 222 2.12 -49.79 -3.75
CA PHE A 222 2.80 -50.79 -4.58
C PHE A 222 2.22 -52.17 -4.29
#